data_09bcbeb176ac393e8ce12f46b5bb13d5
#
_entry.id   09bcbeb176ac393e8ce12f46b5bb13d5
#
_cell.length_a   1.000
_cell.length_b   1.000
_cell.length_c   1.000
_cell.angle_alpha   90.00
_cell.angle_beta   90.00
_cell.angle_gamma   90.00
#
_symmetry.space_group_name_H-M   'P 1'
#
loop_
_entity.id
_entity.type
_entity.pdbx_description
1 polymer ?
#
loop_
_entity_poly.entity_id
_entity_poly.type
_entity_poly.pdbx_seq_one_letter_code
_entity_poly.pdbx_strand_id
1 'polypeptide(L)'
;MNRRQLLQLSLAAAPALLLSRAVRAADAELIVGSNVGAPPFVFKQGDSYSGFDVEVWNEIAKGMNRKWRLQPMEFGALIPALQTRNIDVIVSQLFIKPERQQVIDFSDPYYKSGLIALTRADNTTIHTPADLAGKHIGTETGTLAVGYIKDHIKDATVEQLPSINNALLALEAGRTDAVVYDKPQMLYYANNAGKNKVRVIQPALEGLDVGIGFQKGSPLVAAVNVQLAAMKADGRLQALGRKWFGEASS
;
A
#
# COMPACT_ATOMS: atom_id res chain seq x y z
N MET A 1 -58.06 9.00 28.24
CA MET A 1 -57.10 8.89 27.14
C MET A 1 -57.53 7.76 26.22
N ASN A 2 -57.94 8.07 24.97
CA ASN A 2 -58.52 7.10 24.03
C ASN A 2 -57.35 6.32 23.34
N ARG A 3 -57.61 5.00 23.11
CA ARG A 3 -56.66 4.07 22.45
C ARG A 3 -56.11 4.59 21.09
N ARG A 4 -56.77 5.52 20.44
CA ARG A 4 -56.35 6.16 19.19
C ARG A 4 -55.21 7.20 19.37
N GLN A 5 -55.06 7.79 20.55
CA GLN A 5 -53.99 8.77 20.83
C GLN A 5 -52.65 8.09 21.19
N LEU A 6 -52.67 6.85 21.67
CA LEU A 6 -51.47 6.03 21.92
C LEU A 6 -50.81 5.47 20.66
N LEU A 7 -51.60 5.27 19.56
CA LEU A 7 -51.09 4.79 18.29
C LEU A 7 -50.44 5.89 17.42
N GLN A 8 -50.75 7.17 17.69
CA GLN A 8 -50.13 8.26 16.93
C GLN A 8 -48.78 8.73 17.51
N LEU A 9 -48.47 8.38 18.77
CA LEU A 9 -47.18 8.71 19.39
C LEU A 9 -46.07 7.71 19.05
N SER A 10 -46.39 6.52 18.54
CA SER A 10 -45.40 5.49 18.23
C SER A 10 -44.81 5.60 16.80
N LEU A 11 -45.40 6.41 15.90
CA LEU A 11 -44.90 6.57 14.52
C LEU A 11 -43.85 7.69 14.36
N ALA A 12 -43.71 8.57 15.33
CA ALA A 12 -42.75 9.71 15.26
C ALA A 12 -41.37 9.39 15.83
N ALA A 13 -41.16 8.28 16.57
CA ALA A 13 -39.92 7.93 17.20
C ALA A 13 -38.96 7.10 16.34
N ALA A 14 -39.45 6.46 15.27
CA ALA A 14 -38.65 5.57 14.43
C ALA A 14 -37.61 6.29 13.54
N PRO A 15 -37.86 7.47 12.95
CA PRO A 15 -36.86 8.14 12.12
C PRO A 15 -35.72 8.78 12.93
N ALA A 16 -35.93 9.16 14.19
CA ALA A 16 -34.88 9.77 15.02
C ALA A 16 -33.81 8.75 15.47
N LEU A 17 -34.16 7.51 15.65
CA LEU A 17 -33.23 6.41 16.01
C LEU A 17 -32.35 5.95 14.83
N LEU A 18 -32.83 6.07 13.60
CA LEU A 18 -32.06 5.75 12.39
C LEU A 18 -31.05 6.85 12.06
N LEU A 19 -31.40 8.12 12.28
CA LEU A 19 -30.51 9.26 12.10
C LEU A 19 -29.37 9.26 13.15
N SER A 20 -29.63 8.87 14.39
CA SER A 20 -28.62 8.79 15.43
C SER A 20 -27.59 7.67 15.22
N ARG A 21 -27.97 6.57 14.55
CA ARG A 21 -27.06 5.50 14.16
C ARG A 21 -26.15 5.89 12.98
N ALA A 22 -26.68 6.63 12.02
CA ALA A 22 -25.91 7.11 10.87
C ALA A 22 -24.85 8.15 11.28
N VAL A 23 -25.18 9.05 12.20
CA VAL A 23 -24.23 10.06 12.74
C VAL A 23 -23.11 9.40 13.56
N ARG A 24 -23.41 8.37 14.35
CA ARG A 24 -22.39 7.65 15.13
C ARG A 24 -21.41 6.85 14.27
N ALA A 25 -21.82 6.36 13.10
CA ALA A 25 -20.95 5.66 12.15
C ALA A 25 -20.01 6.62 11.42
N ALA A 26 -20.40 7.88 11.26
CA ALA A 26 -19.58 8.92 10.63
C ALA A 26 -18.43 9.41 11.52
N ASP A 27 -18.52 9.27 12.85
CA ASP A 27 -17.53 9.72 13.82
C ASP A 27 -16.53 8.63 14.24
N ALA A 28 -16.72 7.38 13.82
CA ALA A 28 -15.81 6.29 14.17
C ALA A 28 -14.43 6.50 13.54
N GLU A 29 -13.38 6.31 14.34
CA GLU A 29 -12.00 6.37 13.89
C GLU A 29 -11.72 5.25 12.89
N LEU A 30 -11.14 5.59 11.71
CA LEU A 30 -10.78 4.60 10.70
C LEU A 30 -9.51 3.84 11.09
N ILE A 31 -9.53 2.54 10.94
CA ILE A 31 -8.37 1.68 11.13
C ILE A 31 -7.70 1.47 9.76
N VAL A 32 -6.51 2.02 9.60
CA VAL A 32 -5.74 1.95 8.35
C VAL A 32 -4.64 0.89 8.47
N GLY A 33 -4.80 -0.22 7.78
CA GLY A 33 -3.77 -1.26 7.69
C GLY A 33 -2.62 -0.87 6.79
N SER A 34 -1.41 -1.07 7.26
CA SER A 34 -0.20 -0.77 6.48
C SER A 34 0.97 -1.67 6.84
N ASN A 35 1.77 -2.04 5.84
CA ASN A 35 3.08 -2.64 6.05
C ASN A 35 4.09 -1.53 6.40
N VAL A 36 4.64 -1.62 7.59
CA VAL A 36 5.59 -0.64 8.15
C VAL A 36 7.02 -1.16 8.01
N GLY A 37 7.96 -0.25 7.74
CA GLY A 37 9.36 -0.60 7.54
C GLY A 37 9.79 -0.60 6.08
N ALA A 38 8.96 -0.01 5.21
CA ALA A 38 9.20 0.14 3.78
C ALA A 38 9.35 1.63 3.38
N PRO A 39 10.41 2.34 3.83
CA PRO A 39 10.64 3.70 3.37
C PRO A 39 10.88 3.73 1.85
N PRO A 40 10.43 4.77 1.15
CA PRO A 40 9.89 6.04 1.67
C PRO A 40 8.36 6.07 1.85
N PHE A 41 7.64 4.96 1.74
CA PHE A 41 6.16 4.93 1.80
C PHE A 41 5.59 4.96 3.21
N VAL A 42 5.93 3.98 4.04
CA VAL A 42 5.51 3.90 5.45
C VAL A 42 6.65 3.40 6.32
N PHE A 43 7.06 4.17 7.28
CA PHE A 43 8.09 3.80 8.24
C PHE A 43 7.89 4.50 9.58
N LYS A 44 8.50 3.95 10.63
CA LYS A 44 8.45 4.54 11.97
C LYS A 44 9.51 5.64 12.09
N GLN A 45 9.08 6.80 12.61
CA GLN A 45 9.95 7.94 12.90
C GLN A 45 9.68 8.42 14.33
N GLY A 46 10.55 8.03 15.27
CA GLY A 46 10.27 8.21 16.70
C GLY A 46 9.05 7.39 17.10
N ASP A 47 8.08 8.03 17.75
CA ASP A 47 6.81 7.40 18.18
C ASP A 47 5.68 7.51 17.15
N SER A 48 5.95 8.12 15.99
CA SER A 48 4.97 8.32 14.91
C SER A 48 5.32 7.53 13.64
N TYR A 49 4.37 7.49 12.72
CA TYR A 49 4.60 6.96 11.37
C TYR A 49 4.75 8.11 10.38
N SER A 50 5.61 7.93 9.41
CA SER A 50 5.94 8.89 8.35
C SER A 50 6.08 8.18 7.00
N GLY A 51 6.04 8.95 5.92
CA GLY A 51 6.21 8.47 4.57
C GLY A 51 5.16 8.98 3.61
N PHE A 52 5.36 8.71 2.33
CA PHE A 52 4.49 9.18 1.26
C PHE A 52 3.02 8.75 1.47
N ASP A 53 2.78 7.47 1.73
CA ASP A 53 1.44 6.93 1.93
C ASP A 53 0.76 7.51 3.16
N VAL A 54 1.52 7.73 4.25
CA VAL A 54 1.01 8.36 5.47
C VAL A 54 0.58 9.79 5.19
N GLU A 55 1.35 10.56 4.44
CA GLU A 55 1.03 11.95 4.13
C GLU A 55 -0.13 12.06 3.13
N VAL A 56 -0.19 11.18 2.11
CA VAL A 56 -1.35 11.10 1.19
C VAL A 56 -2.62 10.80 1.97
N TRP A 57 -2.60 9.80 2.87
CA TRP A 57 -3.76 9.46 3.65
C TRP A 57 -4.16 10.56 4.65
N ASN A 58 -3.19 11.25 5.26
CA ASN A 58 -3.45 12.39 6.13
C ASN A 58 -4.25 13.49 5.41
N GLU A 59 -3.85 13.85 4.20
CA GLU A 59 -4.57 14.86 3.40
C GLU A 59 -5.99 14.39 3.05
N ILE A 60 -6.15 13.12 2.66
CA ILE A 60 -7.45 12.53 2.36
C ILE A 60 -8.35 12.52 3.60
N ALA A 61 -7.86 12.01 4.72
CA ALA A 61 -8.62 11.91 5.96
C ALA A 61 -9.04 13.30 6.49
N LYS A 62 -8.13 14.28 6.40
CA LYS A 62 -8.41 15.69 6.72
C LYS A 62 -9.52 16.26 5.83
N GLY A 63 -9.45 16.02 4.52
CA GLY A 63 -10.48 16.49 3.57
C GLY A 63 -11.84 15.84 3.80
N MET A 64 -11.89 14.60 4.30
CA MET A 64 -13.11 13.89 4.70
C MET A 64 -13.58 14.23 6.13
N ASN A 65 -12.82 15.03 6.90
CA ASN A 65 -13.04 15.28 8.34
C ASN A 65 -13.12 13.98 9.16
N ARG A 66 -12.21 13.00 8.88
CA ARG A 66 -12.19 11.70 9.54
C ARG A 66 -10.94 11.55 10.42
N LYS A 67 -11.13 11.03 11.64
CA LYS A 67 -10.03 10.52 12.48
C LYS A 67 -9.59 9.15 11.99
N TRP A 68 -8.33 8.84 12.19
CA TRP A 68 -7.77 7.55 11.82
C TRP A 68 -6.56 7.18 12.68
N ARG A 69 -6.27 5.88 12.73
CA ARG A 69 -5.04 5.33 13.29
C ARG A 69 -4.45 4.30 12.38
N LEU A 70 -3.12 4.20 12.36
CA LEU A 70 -2.41 3.17 11.62
C LEU A 70 -2.35 1.86 12.43
N GLN A 71 -2.64 0.76 11.76
CA GLN A 71 -2.50 -0.61 12.24
C GLN A 71 -1.37 -1.29 11.47
N PRO A 72 -0.16 -1.46 12.07
CA PRO A 72 0.93 -2.18 11.42
C PRO A 72 0.61 -3.65 11.24
N MET A 73 0.93 -4.19 10.07
CA MET A 73 0.84 -5.63 9.80
C MET A 73 1.70 -6.03 8.60
N GLU A 74 1.97 -7.32 8.47
CA GLU A 74 2.65 -7.86 7.31
C GLU A 74 1.83 -7.67 6.03
N PHE A 75 2.48 -7.43 4.89
CA PHE A 75 1.81 -7.10 3.63
C PHE A 75 0.78 -8.18 3.22
N GLY A 76 1.16 -9.45 3.33
CA GLY A 76 0.27 -10.58 3.00
C GLY A 76 -0.98 -10.69 3.87
N ALA A 77 -1.00 -10.07 5.05
CA ALA A 77 -2.15 -10.07 5.98
C ALA A 77 -3.16 -8.95 5.70
N LEU A 78 -2.80 -7.93 4.90
CA LEU A 78 -3.62 -6.74 4.69
C LEU A 78 -4.99 -7.04 4.06
N ILE A 79 -5.03 -7.78 2.95
CA ILE A 79 -6.29 -8.12 2.27
C ILE A 79 -7.18 -9.02 3.15
N PRO A 80 -6.68 -10.11 3.77
CA PRO A 80 -7.46 -10.88 4.72
C PRO A 80 -8.03 -10.06 5.89
N ALA A 81 -7.23 -9.16 6.47
CA ALA A 81 -7.67 -8.29 7.55
C ALA A 81 -8.76 -7.30 7.10
N LEU A 82 -8.67 -6.78 5.88
CA LEU A 82 -9.70 -5.92 5.28
C LEU A 82 -11.01 -6.70 5.08
N GLN A 83 -10.95 -7.91 4.52
CA GLN A 83 -12.11 -8.75 4.27
C GLN A 83 -12.84 -9.15 5.57
N THR A 84 -12.10 -9.39 6.64
CA THR A 84 -12.63 -9.73 7.98
C THR A 84 -13.01 -8.53 8.83
N ARG A 85 -12.90 -7.30 8.29
CA ARG A 85 -13.21 -6.03 8.96
C ARG A 85 -12.37 -5.74 10.21
N ASN A 86 -11.17 -6.28 10.27
CA ASN A 86 -10.19 -5.93 11.29
C ASN A 86 -9.51 -4.59 10.99
N ILE A 87 -9.55 -4.16 9.74
CA ILE A 87 -9.16 -2.83 9.25
C ILE A 87 -10.23 -2.32 8.29
N ASP A 88 -10.31 -0.99 8.14
CA ASP A 88 -11.31 -0.35 7.26
C ASP A 88 -10.72 -0.02 5.89
N VAL A 89 -9.42 0.25 5.82
CA VAL A 89 -8.70 0.73 4.64
C VAL A 89 -7.31 0.13 4.60
N ILE A 90 -6.79 -0.13 3.40
CA ILE A 90 -5.37 -0.46 3.17
C ILE A 90 -4.68 0.73 2.51
N VAL A 91 -3.65 1.28 3.16
CA VAL A 91 -2.75 2.28 2.59
C VAL A 91 -1.33 1.77 2.75
N SER A 92 -0.81 1.11 1.72
CA SER A 92 0.45 0.35 1.81
C SER A 92 1.01 0.05 0.43
N GLN A 93 1.13 1.06 -0.44
CA GLN A 93 1.60 0.90 -1.82
C GLN A 93 0.96 -0.31 -2.54
N LEU A 94 -0.37 -0.44 -2.38
CA LEU A 94 -1.09 -1.60 -2.87
C LEU A 94 -1.32 -1.50 -4.38
N PHE A 95 -0.64 -2.33 -5.17
CA PHE A 95 -0.85 -2.39 -6.62
C PHE A 95 -2.27 -2.84 -6.97
N ILE A 96 -2.89 -2.12 -7.91
CA ILE A 96 -4.18 -2.46 -8.50
C ILE A 96 -3.96 -3.64 -9.46
N LYS A 97 -4.53 -4.79 -9.11
CA LYS A 97 -4.41 -6.03 -9.89
C LYS A 97 -5.79 -6.66 -10.07
N PRO A 98 -6.07 -7.29 -11.24
CA PRO A 98 -7.37 -7.93 -11.50
C PRO A 98 -7.78 -8.93 -10.41
N GLU A 99 -6.87 -9.78 -9.94
CA GLU A 99 -7.15 -10.77 -8.91
C GLU A 99 -7.49 -10.13 -7.55
N ARG A 100 -6.87 -8.98 -7.20
CA ARG A 100 -7.21 -8.22 -5.99
C ARG A 100 -8.55 -7.53 -6.16
N GLN A 101 -8.84 -6.98 -7.34
CA GLN A 101 -10.11 -6.33 -7.65
C GLN A 101 -11.31 -7.29 -7.59
N GLN A 102 -11.11 -8.60 -7.68
CA GLN A 102 -12.17 -9.59 -7.46
C GLN A 102 -12.67 -9.61 -6.01
N VAL A 103 -11.79 -9.33 -5.03
CA VAL A 103 -12.06 -9.52 -3.61
C VAL A 103 -12.11 -8.23 -2.78
N ILE A 104 -11.55 -7.13 -3.28
CA ILE A 104 -11.57 -5.79 -2.68
C ILE A 104 -11.86 -4.72 -3.73
N ASP A 105 -12.27 -3.51 -3.30
CA ASP A 105 -12.36 -2.35 -4.16
C ASP A 105 -11.13 -1.45 -3.97
N PHE A 106 -10.85 -0.63 -4.97
CA PHE A 106 -9.74 0.32 -4.98
C PHE A 106 -10.23 1.75 -5.19
N SER A 107 -9.46 2.70 -4.70
CA SER A 107 -9.53 4.09 -5.14
C SER A 107 -9.05 4.24 -6.58
N ASP A 108 -9.23 5.43 -7.13
CA ASP A 108 -8.45 5.87 -8.28
C ASP A 108 -6.95 5.81 -7.94
N PRO A 109 -6.07 5.55 -8.94
CA PRO A 109 -4.64 5.50 -8.71
C PRO A 109 -4.11 6.83 -8.16
N TYR A 110 -3.25 6.78 -7.14
CA TYR A 110 -2.59 7.96 -6.59
C TYR A 110 -1.08 7.99 -6.87
N TYR A 111 -0.52 6.88 -7.32
CA TYR A 111 0.90 6.73 -7.67
C TYR A 111 1.05 5.64 -8.74
N LYS A 112 2.10 5.75 -9.55
CA LYS A 112 2.51 4.70 -10.47
C LYS A 112 3.91 4.24 -10.11
N SER A 113 4.08 2.96 -9.81
CA SER A 113 5.35 2.36 -9.45
C SER A 113 5.71 1.22 -10.41
N GLY A 114 6.86 0.64 -10.20
CA GLY A 114 7.34 -0.51 -10.95
C GLY A 114 8.28 -1.35 -10.11
N LEU A 115 8.68 -2.49 -10.65
CA LEU A 115 9.64 -3.38 -10.03
C LEU A 115 11.07 -3.06 -10.51
N ILE A 116 12.03 -3.32 -9.64
CA ILE A 116 13.46 -3.29 -9.97
C ILE A 116 14.18 -4.40 -9.23
N ALA A 117 15.31 -4.84 -9.77
CA ALA A 117 16.15 -5.83 -9.10
C ALA A 117 17.36 -5.19 -8.45
N LEU A 118 17.75 -5.71 -7.29
CA LEU A 118 19.05 -5.48 -6.66
C LEU A 118 19.85 -6.77 -6.64
N THR A 119 21.16 -6.63 -6.79
CA THR A 119 22.13 -7.69 -6.50
C THR A 119 23.23 -7.15 -5.58
N ARG A 120 24.06 -8.02 -4.99
CA ARG A 120 25.21 -7.55 -4.22
C ARG A 120 26.19 -6.75 -5.09
N ALA A 121 26.85 -5.79 -4.51
CA ALA A 121 27.81 -4.94 -5.22
C ALA A 121 29.00 -5.73 -5.80
N ASP A 122 29.40 -6.81 -5.12
CA ASP A 122 30.48 -7.72 -5.53
C ASP A 122 30.05 -8.79 -6.57
N ASN A 123 28.78 -8.87 -6.90
CA ASN A 123 28.28 -9.81 -7.91
C ASN A 123 28.75 -9.40 -9.32
N THR A 124 29.42 -10.31 -10.00
CA THR A 124 29.99 -10.10 -11.35
C THR A 124 29.21 -10.81 -12.46
N THR A 125 28.07 -11.44 -12.15
CA THR A 125 27.31 -12.26 -13.11
C THR A 125 25.92 -11.73 -13.46
N ILE A 126 25.38 -10.77 -12.70
CA ILE A 126 24.06 -10.20 -12.92
C ILE A 126 24.22 -8.73 -13.26
N HIS A 127 24.06 -8.33 -14.52
CA HIS A 127 24.22 -6.96 -15.00
C HIS A 127 22.93 -6.39 -15.54
N THR A 128 22.06 -7.24 -16.09
CA THR A 128 20.80 -6.89 -16.73
C THR A 128 19.64 -7.75 -16.16
N PRO A 129 18.39 -7.38 -16.38
CA PRO A 129 17.24 -8.22 -16.03
C PRO A 129 17.29 -9.63 -16.65
N ALA A 130 17.87 -9.79 -17.82
CA ALA A 130 18.01 -11.10 -18.49
C ALA A 130 18.90 -12.07 -17.69
N ASP A 131 19.88 -11.57 -16.96
CA ASP A 131 20.81 -12.37 -16.14
C ASP A 131 20.15 -12.92 -14.88
N LEU A 132 18.92 -12.54 -14.59
CA LEU A 132 18.12 -13.10 -13.48
C LEU A 132 17.59 -14.50 -13.78
N ALA A 133 17.65 -14.95 -15.04
CA ALA A 133 17.24 -16.31 -15.42
C ALA A 133 18.04 -17.36 -14.66
N GLY A 134 17.34 -18.37 -14.09
CA GLY A 134 17.93 -19.45 -13.30
C GLY A 134 18.47 -19.03 -11.93
N LYS A 135 18.25 -17.77 -11.48
CA LYS A 135 18.76 -17.27 -10.21
C LYS A 135 17.79 -17.51 -9.04
N HIS A 136 18.35 -17.53 -7.84
CA HIS A 136 17.59 -17.57 -6.60
C HIS A 136 17.25 -16.14 -6.17
N ILE A 137 15.98 -15.77 -6.24
CA ILE A 137 15.50 -14.41 -6.08
C ILE A 137 14.63 -14.29 -4.83
N GLY A 138 15.04 -13.42 -3.91
CA GLY A 138 14.26 -13.09 -2.71
C GLY A 138 13.23 -11.99 -2.99
N THR A 139 12.08 -12.09 -2.33
CA THR A 139 11.06 -11.01 -2.31
C THR A 139 10.12 -11.18 -1.13
N GLU A 140 9.27 -10.18 -0.87
CA GLU A 140 8.26 -10.24 0.19
C GLU A 140 7.01 -11.01 -0.25
N THR A 141 6.49 -11.83 0.65
CA THR A 141 5.26 -12.64 0.43
C THR A 141 4.05 -11.78 0.08
N GLY A 142 3.27 -12.22 -0.91
CA GLY A 142 2.01 -11.58 -1.31
C GLY A 142 2.15 -10.32 -2.16
N THR A 143 3.39 -9.92 -2.51
CA THR A 143 3.65 -8.75 -3.35
C THR A 143 3.51 -9.03 -4.84
N LEU A 144 3.55 -7.96 -5.66
CA LEU A 144 3.57 -8.06 -7.12
C LEU A 144 4.77 -8.90 -7.61
N ALA A 145 5.92 -8.71 -6.96
CA ALA A 145 7.17 -9.33 -7.37
C ALA A 145 7.12 -10.86 -7.41
N VAL A 146 6.35 -11.50 -6.50
CA VAL A 146 6.19 -12.96 -6.47
C VAL A 146 5.62 -13.48 -7.80
N GLY A 147 4.54 -12.87 -8.29
CA GLY A 147 3.92 -13.23 -9.57
C GLY A 147 4.86 -12.91 -10.73
N TYR A 148 5.40 -11.69 -10.75
CA TYR A 148 6.30 -11.24 -11.80
C TYR A 148 7.50 -12.19 -12.00
N ILE A 149 8.19 -12.60 -10.92
CA ILE A 149 9.34 -13.50 -11.00
C ILE A 149 8.92 -14.84 -11.61
N LYS A 150 7.79 -15.41 -11.16
CA LYS A 150 7.30 -16.71 -11.64
C LYS A 150 6.91 -16.69 -13.10
N ASP A 151 6.30 -15.59 -13.56
CA ASP A 151 5.69 -15.51 -14.88
C ASP A 151 6.66 -14.99 -15.95
N HIS A 152 7.70 -14.22 -15.56
CA HIS A 152 8.55 -13.48 -16.50
C HIS A 152 10.05 -13.78 -16.38
N ILE A 153 10.52 -14.39 -15.28
CA ILE A 153 11.94 -14.70 -15.13
C ILE A 153 12.14 -16.21 -15.27
N LYS A 154 12.66 -16.61 -16.42
CA LYS A 154 12.82 -18.03 -16.80
C LYS A 154 13.66 -18.78 -15.76
N ASP A 155 13.17 -19.95 -15.33
CA ASP A 155 13.87 -20.91 -14.45
C ASP A 155 14.33 -20.30 -13.11
N ALA A 156 13.80 -19.13 -12.70
CA ALA A 156 14.14 -18.53 -11.41
C ALA A 156 13.47 -19.28 -10.25
N THR A 157 14.20 -19.37 -9.14
CA THR A 157 13.65 -19.84 -7.87
C THR A 157 13.27 -18.64 -7.00
N VAL A 158 12.02 -18.62 -6.49
CA VAL A 158 11.51 -17.50 -5.66
C VAL A 158 11.57 -17.89 -4.18
N GLU A 159 12.33 -17.16 -3.39
CA GLU A 159 12.28 -17.20 -1.93
C GLU A 159 11.36 -16.10 -1.42
N GLN A 160 10.19 -16.52 -0.88
CA GLN A 160 9.23 -15.59 -0.29
C GLN A 160 9.52 -15.41 1.19
N LEU A 161 9.82 -14.19 1.60
CA LEU A 161 10.17 -13.85 2.98
C LEU A 161 9.07 -12.99 3.63
N PRO A 162 8.99 -12.96 4.97
CA PRO A 162 7.94 -12.22 5.68
C PRO A 162 7.95 -10.71 5.42
N SER A 163 9.12 -10.13 5.15
CA SER A 163 9.27 -8.70 4.85
C SER A 163 10.37 -8.46 3.82
N ILE A 164 10.32 -7.29 3.17
CA ILE A 164 11.40 -6.87 2.27
C ILE A 164 12.74 -6.73 2.99
N ASN A 165 12.75 -6.33 4.25
CA ASN A 165 13.98 -6.25 5.04
C ASN A 165 14.63 -7.63 5.23
N ASN A 166 13.84 -8.68 5.43
CA ASN A 166 14.35 -10.05 5.46
C ASN A 166 14.95 -10.47 4.11
N ALA A 167 14.34 -10.07 2.99
CA ALA A 167 14.88 -10.35 1.66
C ALA A 167 16.20 -9.62 1.40
N LEU A 168 16.30 -8.37 1.81
CA LEU A 168 17.54 -7.59 1.70
C LEU A 168 18.67 -8.16 2.56
N LEU A 169 18.38 -8.59 3.78
CA LEU A 169 19.34 -9.28 4.64
C LEU A 169 19.77 -10.65 4.04
N ALA A 170 18.85 -11.38 3.39
CA ALA A 170 19.17 -12.61 2.69
C ALA A 170 20.13 -12.35 1.52
N LEU A 171 19.90 -11.27 0.76
CA LEU A 171 20.76 -10.83 -0.33
C LEU A 171 22.18 -10.45 0.20
N GLU A 172 22.26 -9.63 1.23
CA GLU A 172 23.55 -9.23 1.83
C GLU A 172 24.34 -10.44 2.35
N ALA A 173 23.64 -11.43 2.93
CA ALA A 173 24.24 -12.68 3.42
C ALA A 173 24.58 -13.66 2.29
N GLY A 174 24.26 -13.37 1.03
CA GLY A 174 24.52 -14.25 -0.11
C GLY A 174 23.62 -15.48 -0.18
N ARG A 175 22.49 -15.49 0.55
CA ARG A 175 21.50 -16.59 0.48
C ARG A 175 20.64 -16.52 -0.78
N THR A 176 20.42 -15.30 -1.30
CA THR A 176 19.79 -15.06 -2.60
C THR A 176 20.75 -14.35 -3.53
N ASP A 177 20.60 -14.54 -4.84
CA ASP A 177 21.41 -13.90 -5.87
C ASP A 177 20.97 -12.47 -6.15
N ALA A 178 19.65 -12.24 -6.05
CA ALA A 178 19.00 -10.97 -6.28
C ALA A 178 17.77 -10.80 -5.37
N VAL A 179 17.33 -9.55 -5.25
CA VAL A 179 16.01 -9.19 -4.70
C VAL A 179 15.26 -8.42 -5.77
N VAL A 180 14.01 -8.80 -6.04
CA VAL A 180 13.10 -8.05 -6.91
C VAL A 180 11.99 -7.47 -6.05
N TYR A 181 11.82 -6.16 -6.12
CA TYR A 181 10.81 -5.46 -5.34
C TYR A 181 10.49 -4.08 -5.93
N ASP A 182 9.67 -3.31 -5.25
CA ASP A 182 9.17 -2.02 -5.71
C ASP A 182 10.31 -0.99 -5.86
N LYS A 183 10.40 -0.39 -7.04
CA LYS A 183 11.49 0.50 -7.45
C LYS A 183 11.81 1.60 -6.41
N PRO A 184 10.85 2.37 -5.87
CA PRO A 184 11.19 3.47 -4.95
C PRO A 184 11.85 2.98 -3.66
N GLN A 185 11.40 1.87 -3.09
CA GLN A 185 12.00 1.30 -1.88
C GLN A 185 13.40 0.75 -2.14
N MET A 186 13.57 0.08 -3.28
CA MET A 186 14.89 -0.45 -3.65
C MET A 186 15.90 0.66 -3.92
N LEU A 187 15.49 1.74 -4.58
CA LEU A 187 16.35 2.90 -4.77
C LEU A 187 16.67 3.61 -3.45
N TYR A 188 15.66 3.76 -2.57
CA TYR A 188 15.88 4.31 -1.24
C TYR A 188 16.90 3.48 -0.45
N TYR A 189 16.72 2.16 -0.44
CA TYR A 189 17.64 1.25 0.24
C TYR A 189 19.06 1.34 -0.36
N ALA A 190 19.20 1.24 -1.67
CA ALA A 190 20.50 1.29 -2.35
C ALA A 190 21.27 2.60 -2.08
N ASN A 191 20.56 3.72 -1.92
CA ASN A 191 21.14 5.02 -1.65
C ASN A 191 21.46 5.28 -0.16
N ASN A 192 20.93 4.45 0.74
CA ASN A 192 21.06 4.60 2.19
C ASN A 192 21.74 3.37 2.83
N ALA A 193 21.00 2.48 3.47
CA ALA A 193 21.51 1.34 4.22
C ALA A 193 22.26 0.31 3.35
N GLY A 194 21.88 0.19 2.08
CA GLY A 194 22.51 -0.67 1.07
C GLY A 194 23.65 -0.03 0.30
N LYS A 195 24.00 1.23 0.60
CA LYS A 195 25.04 1.97 -0.11
C LYS A 195 26.38 1.20 -0.07
N ASN A 196 26.98 1.00 -1.25
CA ASN A 196 28.17 0.20 -1.46
C ASN A 196 28.03 -1.33 -1.18
N LYS A 197 26.88 -1.80 -0.75
CA LYS A 197 26.62 -3.24 -0.52
C LYS A 197 25.84 -3.87 -1.67
N VAL A 198 24.96 -3.09 -2.33
CA VAL A 198 24.12 -3.55 -3.43
C VAL A 198 24.28 -2.69 -4.67
N ARG A 199 23.88 -3.27 -5.79
CA ARG A 199 23.82 -2.61 -7.09
C ARG A 199 22.43 -2.78 -7.70
N VAL A 200 21.93 -1.68 -8.25
CA VAL A 200 20.64 -1.63 -8.97
C VAL A 200 20.82 -2.22 -10.38
N ILE A 201 19.94 -3.11 -10.77
CA ILE A 201 19.88 -3.71 -12.10
C ILE A 201 18.92 -2.88 -12.98
N GLN A 202 19.41 -2.40 -14.10
CA GLN A 202 18.65 -1.62 -15.08
C GLN A 202 18.42 -2.41 -16.39
N PRO A 203 17.35 -2.13 -17.15
CA PRO A 203 16.25 -1.21 -16.85
C PRO A 203 15.32 -1.74 -15.75
N ALA A 204 14.43 -0.87 -15.24
CA ALA A 204 13.35 -1.29 -14.38
C ALA A 204 12.44 -2.31 -15.10
N LEU A 205 11.83 -3.19 -14.31
CA LEU A 205 10.91 -4.21 -14.78
C LEU A 205 9.49 -3.62 -15.02
N GLU A 206 8.45 -4.33 -14.67
CA GLU A 206 7.06 -3.90 -14.88
C GLU A 206 6.63 -2.76 -13.94
N GLY A 207 5.68 -1.92 -14.40
CA GLY A 207 5.04 -0.89 -13.60
C GLY A 207 3.52 -1.01 -13.59
N LEU A 208 2.91 -0.79 -12.41
CA LEU A 208 1.48 -0.81 -12.19
C LEU A 208 1.03 0.41 -11.37
N ASP A 209 -0.27 0.70 -11.48
CA ASP A 209 -0.91 1.73 -10.69
C ASP A 209 -1.09 1.27 -9.23
N VAL A 210 -0.90 2.21 -8.30
CA VAL A 210 -1.07 2.02 -6.86
C VAL A 210 -2.35 2.70 -6.42
N GLY A 211 -3.19 1.98 -5.66
CA GLY A 211 -4.45 2.46 -5.14
C GLY A 211 -4.62 2.14 -3.65
N ILE A 212 -5.58 2.80 -3.03
CA ILE A 212 -6.01 2.55 -1.67
C ILE A 212 -7.05 1.43 -1.70
N GLY A 213 -6.90 0.42 -0.84
CA GLY A 213 -7.78 -0.76 -0.79
C GLY A 213 -8.94 -0.59 0.18
N PHE A 214 -10.13 -1.07 -0.22
CA PHE A 214 -11.37 -1.03 0.57
C PHE A 214 -12.11 -2.36 0.47
N GLN A 215 -12.99 -2.63 1.45
CA GLN A 215 -13.93 -3.74 1.31
C GLN A 215 -14.81 -3.53 0.07
N LYS A 216 -15.26 -4.62 -0.53
CA LYS A 216 -16.21 -4.60 -1.63
C LYS A 216 -17.47 -3.81 -1.28
N GLY A 217 -17.86 -2.87 -2.16
CA GLY A 217 -19.02 -2.02 -1.98
C GLY A 217 -18.85 -0.93 -0.91
N SER A 218 -17.63 -0.63 -0.47
CA SER A 218 -17.39 0.40 0.55
C SER A 218 -17.77 1.79 0.05
N PRO A 219 -18.58 2.55 0.80
CA PRO A 219 -18.90 3.93 0.45
C PRO A 219 -17.70 4.89 0.56
N LEU A 220 -16.62 4.46 1.22
CA LEU A 220 -15.38 5.26 1.35
C LEU A 220 -14.69 5.48 0.01
N VAL A 221 -14.84 4.57 -0.97
CA VAL A 221 -14.19 4.70 -2.29
C VAL A 221 -14.53 6.03 -2.95
N ALA A 222 -15.83 6.37 -3.04
CA ALA A 222 -16.27 7.61 -3.66
C ALA A 222 -15.75 8.85 -2.92
N ALA A 223 -15.81 8.84 -1.59
CA ALA A 223 -15.33 9.95 -0.76
C ALA A 223 -13.81 10.16 -0.91
N VAL A 224 -13.04 9.08 -0.93
CA VAL A 224 -11.58 9.12 -1.13
C VAL A 224 -11.23 9.61 -2.53
N ASN A 225 -11.93 9.15 -3.57
CA ASN A 225 -11.69 9.59 -4.95
C ASN A 225 -11.93 11.09 -5.13
N VAL A 226 -12.94 11.66 -4.46
CA VAL A 226 -13.16 13.12 -4.45
C VAL A 226 -11.92 13.85 -3.88
N GLN A 227 -11.33 13.36 -2.79
CA GLN A 227 -10.14 13.98 -2.21
C GLN A 227 -8.90 13.80 -3.11
N LEU A 228 -8.71 12.61 -3.68
CA LEU A 228 -7.61 12.36 -4.62
C LEU A 228 -7.70 13.25 -5.87
N ALA A 229 -8.90 13.43 -6.42
CA ALA A 229 -9.12 14.33 -7.55
C ALA A 229 -8.77 15.79 -7.19
N ALA A 230 -9.18 16.27 -6.01
CA ALA A 230 -8.83 17.59 -5.52
C ALA A 230 -7.32 17.75 -5.33
N MET A 231 -6.64 16.75 -4.72
CA MET A 231 -5.18 16.77 -4.51
C MET A 231 -4.39 16.73 -5.83
N LYS A 232 -4.92 16.06 -6.86
CA LYS A 232 -4.34 16.09 -8.21
C LYS A 232 -4.50 17.47 -8.86
N ALA A 233 -5.71 18.04 -8.78
CA ALA A 233 -6.04 19.32 -9.42
C ALA A 233 -5.28 20.51 -8.80
N ASP A 234 -5.06 20.53 -7.49
CA ASP A 234 -4.38 21.62 -6.78
C ASP A 234 -2.86 21.40 -6.61
N GLY A 235 -2.33 20.26 -7.08
CA GLY A 235 -0.89 19.97 -7.10
C GLY A 235 -0.32 19.42 -5.79
N ARG A 236 -1.14 19.19 -4.75
CA ARG A 236 -0.67 18.59 -3.47
C ARG A 236 -0.08 17.21 -3.67
N LEU A 237 -0.69 16.37 -4.51
CA LEU A 237 -0.18 15.02 -4.76
C LEU A 237 1.19 15.05 -5.44
N GLN A 238 1.40 15.93 -6.42
CA GLN A 238 2.69 16.13 -7.08
C GLN A 238 3.75 16.69 -6.12
N ALA A 239 3.33 17.58 -5.20
CA ALA A 239 4.25 18.12 -4.18
C ALA A 239 4.76 17.01 -3.24
N LEU A 240 3.86 16.11 -2.81
CA LEU A 240 4.23 14.94 -2.02
C LEU A 240 5.16 13.99 -2.80
N GLY A 241 4.88 13.76 -4.08
CA GLY A 241 5.75 12.95 -4.94
C GLY A 241 7.16 13.52 -5.04
N ARG A 242 7.29 14.84 -5.29
CA ARG A 242 8.61 15.52 -5.30
C ARG A 242 9.33 15.43 -3.96
N LYS A 243 8.60 15.61 -2.84
CA LYS A 243 9.18 15.52 -1.49
C LYS A 243 9.81 14.16 -1.23
N TRP A 244 9.13 13.08 -1.61
CA TRP A 244 9.52 11.73 -1.21
C TRP A 244 10.38 11.00 -2.24
N PHE A 245 10.23 11.30 -3.52
CA PHE A 245 10.91 10.57 -4.61
C PHE A 245 11.81 11.45 -5.47
N GLY A 246 11.80 12.77 -5.27
CA GLY A 246 12.54 13.72 -6.13
C GLY A 246 11.89 13.95 -7.51
N GLU A 247 10.79 13.26 -7.81
CA GLU A 247 10.05 13.35 -9.08
C GLU A 247 8.57 13.65 -8.79
N ALA A 248 7.88 14.28 -9.75
CA ALA A 248 6.44 14.43 -9.64
C ALA A 248 5.77 13.04 -9.77
N SER A 249 4.95 12.66 -8.80
CA SER A 249 4.05 11.52 -8.95
C SER A 249 3.05 11.88 -10.07
N SER A 250 3.04 11.09 -11.11
CA SER A 250 2.18 11.25 -12.29
C SER A 250 0.78 10.66 -12.03
#